data_a19cdb73dd9ead001c475eba403f7180
#
_entry.id   a19cdb73dd9ead001c475eba403f7180
#
_cell.length_a   1.000
_cell.length_b   1.000
_cell.length_c   1.000
_cell.angle_alpha   90.00
_cell.angle_beta   90.00
_cell.angle_gamma   90.00
#
_symmetry.space_group_name_H-M   'P 1'
#
loop_
_entity.id
_entity.type
_entity.pdbx_description
1 polymer ?
#
loop_
_entity_poly.entity_id
_entity_poly.type
_entity_poly.pdbx_seq_one_letter_code
_entity_poly.pdbx_strand_id
1 'polypeptide(L)'
;MPILLQWDGQPGPAHVDTVETANRLYNFLPQALHRIQGAAGAPPALQGATLVPLAVGGGMAVYKITALLQTQQRQHLVCKIPHQRRIVYTATTDHQTAEDTTHQLLDRLVALADRLTQRAPGLFPRSGGAWHWHDADGTPRHLLVEEFIPGLSVERLKHHYEQQWMANQLSADLYRQHCTAVERLAVATFVRLWDVLDRRFFTPDLSSWNVLVRQSDEGPGSQPVATIIDLHGLEDDVGLTYVVQRLAAVYGMRQDILEDVLVPGVCDALGVAAGIALLRAELPHLEAEAERMRQNLGVDVQQPLVQLIRTLA
;
A
#
# COMPACT_ATOMS: atom_id res chain seq x y z
N MET A 1 -28.27 -15.19 19.40
CA MET A 1 -28.21 -15.84 18.10
C MET A 1 -26.77 -15.75 17.63
N PRO A 2 -26.13 -16.84 17.24
CA PRO A 2 -24.81 -16.74 16.63
C PRO A 2 -24.97 -15.97 15.32
N ILE A 3 -24.22 -14.91 15.16
CA ILE A 3 -24.27 -14.08 13.96
C ILE A 3 -23.41 -14.78 12.93
N LEU A 4 -24.05 -15.23 11.87
CA LEU A 4 -23.41 -15.91 10.76
C LEU A 4 -22.63 -14.88 9.94
N LEU A 5 -21.31 -15.07 9.83
CA LEU A 5 -20.56 -14.51 8.73
C LEU A 5 -21.12 -15.11 7.45
N GLN A 6 -21.82 -14.31 6.64
CA GLN A 6 -22.32 -14.74 5.36
C GLN A 6 -21.18 -14.63 4.34
N TRP A 7 -20.83 -15.75 3.75
CA TRP A 7 -19.94 -15.81 2.59
C TRP A 7 -20.77 -15.56 1.34
N ASP A 8 -20.28 -14.71 0.45
CA ASP A 8 -20.93 -14.43 -0.82
C ASP A 8 -20.68 -15.57 -1.83
N GLY A 9 -21.29 -16.74 -1.58
CA GLY A 9 -21.50 -17.84 -2.53
C GLY A 9 -20.29 -18.48 -3.22
N GLN A 10 -19.07 -18.06 -2.93
CA GLN A 10 -17.83 -18.65 -3.46
C GLN A 10 -17.11 -19.43 -2.37
N PRO A 11 -16.53 -20.59 -2.67
CA PRO A 11 -15.66 -21.28 -1.72
C PRO A 11 -14.49 -20.33 -1.40
N GLY A 12 -14.43 -19.88 -0.14
CA GLY A 12 -13.29 -19.11 0.36
C GLY A 12 -12.00 -19.91 0.17
N PRO A 13 -10.84 -19.26 0.06
CA PRO A 13 -9.58 -19.99 0.08
C PRO A 13 -9.46 -20.76 1.39
N ALA A 14 -8.84 -21.94 1.33
CA ALA A 14 -8.73 -22.97 2.37
C ALA A 14 -8.28 -22.49 3.78
N HIS A 15 -7.94 -21.21 3.94
CA HIS A 15 -7.45 -20.61 5.18
C HIS A 15 -8.54 -20.00 6.09
N VAL A 16 -9.76 -19.88 5.60
CA VAL A 16 -10.90 -19.32 6.37
C VAL A 16 -12.01 -20.37 6.52
N ASP A 17 -11.69 -21.61 6.21
CA ASP A 17 -12.66 -22.71 6.12
C ASP A 17 -13.22 -23.19 7.46
N THR A 18 -12.82 -22.59 8.57
CA THR A 18 -13.34 -23.02 9.85
C THR A 18 -14.36 -22.01 10.39
N VAL A 19 -15.48 -22.52 10.86
CA VAL A 19 -16.47 -21.80 11.68
C VAL A 19 -15.77 -21.06 12.84
N GLU A 20 -14.66 -21.60 13.32
CA GLU A 20 -13.85 -21.00 14.37
C GLU A 20 -13.19 -19.69 13.91
N THR A 21 -12.52 -19.64 12.76
CA THR A 21 -11.90 -18.42 12.22
C THR A 21 -12.95 -17.33 12.00
N ALA A 22 -14.12 -17.69 11.48
CA ALA A 22 -15.23 -16.77 11.31
C ALA A 22 -15.74 -16.20 12.64
N ASN A 23 -15.90 -17.05 13.66
CA ASN A 23 -16.31 -16.62 14.98
C ASN A 23 -15.25 -15.75 15.67
N ARG A 24 -13.97 -16.10 15.54
CA ARG A 24 -12.85 -15.32 16.07
C ARG A 24 -12.81 -13.93 15.42
N LEU A 25 -12.84 -13.87 14.08
CA LEU A 25 -12.89 -12.60 13.36
C LEU A 25 -14.06 -11.74 13.83
N TYR A 26 -15.26 -12.32 13.96
CA TYR A 26 -16.43 -11.61 14.43
C TYR A 26 -16.23 -10.99 15.83
N ASN A 27 -15.60 -11.71 16.74
CA ASN A 27 -15.30 -11.23 18.08
C ASN A 27 -14.27 -10.08 18.10
N PHE A 28 -13.38 -10.01 17.12
CA PHE A 28 -12.37 -8.94 16.99
C PHE A 28 -12.91 -7.67 16.33
N LEU A 29 -13.94 -7.79 15.47
CA LEU A 29 -14.46 -6.68 14.68
C LEU A 29 -14.90 -5.45 15.52
N PRO A 30 -15.58 -5.58 16.67
CA PRO A 30 -15.94 -4.43 17.49
C PRO A 30 -14.73 -3.63 17.95
N GLN A 31 -13.66 -4.31 18.37
CA GLN A 31 -12.41 -3.68 18.81
C GLN A 31 -11.66 -3.05 17.63
N ALA A 32 -11.62 -3.73 16.49
CA ALA A 32 -11.02 -3.21 15.27
C ALA A 32 -11.72 -1.91 14.81
N LEU A 33 -13.04 -1.91 14.78
CA LEU A 33 -13.83 -0.72 14.44
C LEU A 33 -13.59 0.42 15.41
N HIS A 34 -13.61 0.14 16.72
CA HIS A 34 -13.34 1.14 17.74
C HIS A 34 -11.97 1.81 17.56
N ARG A 35 -10.94 1.01 17.30
CA ARG A 35 -9.59 1.50 17.05
C ARG A 35 -9.51 2.35 15.79
N ILE A 36 -10.08 1.89 14.66
CA ILE A 36 -10.08 2.63 13.39
C ILE A 36 -10.83 3.96 13.52
N GLN A 37 -11.93 3.99 14.25
CA GLN A 37 -12.71 5.21 14.44
C GLN A 37 -12.03 6.20 15.40
N GLY A 38 -11.08 5.75 16.22
CA GLY A 38 -10.47 6.56 17.27
C GLY A 38 -11.50 7.07 18.29
N ALA A 39 -12.61 6.36 18.44
CA ALA A 39 -13.71 6.80 19.27
C ALA A 39 -13.40 6.60 20.76
N ALA A 40 -13.90 7.51 21.59
CA ALA A 40 -13.94 7.31 23.04
C ALA A 40 -15.17 6.47 23.42
N GLY A 41 -15.04 5.60 24.41
CA GLY A 41 -16.15 4.80 24.93
C GLY A 41 -16.03 3.31 24.62
N ALA A 42 -17.16 2.60 24.63
CA ALA A 42 -17.19 1.16 24.39
C ALA A 42 -17.14 0.84 22.88
N PRO A 43 -16.55 -0.31 22.48
CA PRO A 43 -16.61 -0.78 21.11
C PRO A 43 -18.06 -0.89 20.60
N PRO A 44 -18.32 -0.63 19.31
CA PRO A 44 -19.67 -0.69 18.76
C PRO A 44 -20.21 -2.11 18.76
N ALA A 45 -21.50 -2.24 19.08
CA ALA A 45 -22.17 -3.55 19.03
C ALA A 45 -22.53 -3.90 17.58
N LEU A 46 -22.21 -5.14 17.18
CA LEU A 46 -22.49 -5.66 15.85
C LEU A 46 -23.84 -6.38 15.81
N GLN A 47 -24.53 -6.24 14.68
CA GLN A 47 -25.67 -7.06 14.29
C GLN A 47 -25.26 -8.20 13.37
N GLY A 48 -24.26 -7.99 12.50
CA GLY A 48 -23.74 -8.97 11.57
C GLY A 48 -22.54 -8.47 10.81
N ALA A 49 -21.93 -9.37 10.05
CA ALA A 49 -20.87 -9.03 9.12
C ALA A 49 -20.88 -9.96 7.91
N THR A 50 -20.43 -9.44 6.75
CA THR A 50 -20.20 -10.22 5.53
C THR A 50 -18.75 -10.07 5.10
N LEU A 51 -18.17 -11.14 4.55
CA LEU A 51 -16.85 -11.16 3.96
C LEU A 51 -16.94 -11.40 2.46
N VAL A 52 -16.21 -10.59 1.70
CA VAL A 52 -16.10 -10.72 0.25
C VAL A 52 -14.62 -10.75 -0.12
N PRO A 53 -14.12 -11.77 -0.87
CA PRO A 53 -12.75 -11.78 -1.32
C PRO A 53 -12.49 -10.58 -2.25
N LEU A 54 -11.39 -9.86 -2.02
CA LEU A 54 -10.92 -8.75 -2.85
C LEU A 54 -9.76 -9.17 -3.74
N ALA A 55 -8.80 -9.89 -3.16
CA ALA A 55 -7.61 -10.33 -3.87
C ALA A 55 -6.97 -11.53 -3.16
N VAL A 56 -6.27 -12.35 -3.93
CA VAL A 56 -5.35 -13.34 -3.41
C VAL A 56 -3.96 -12.96 -3.90
N GLY A 57 -3.22 -12.28 -3.04
CA GLY A 57 -1.84 -11.86 -3.33
C GLY A 57 -0.81 -12.96 -3.05
N GLY A 58 0.45 -12.66 -3.34
CA GLY A 58 1.56 -13.58 -3.13
C GLY A 58 1.81 -14.00 -1.67
N GLY A 59 1.47 -13.15 -0.69
CA GLY A 59 1.71 -13.37 0.73
C GLY A 59 0.46 -13.42 1.60
N MET A 60 -0.65 -12.80 1.15
CA MET A 60 -1.88 -12.68 1.95
C MET A 60 -3.13 -12.86 1.11
N ALA A 61 -4.16 -13.46 1.71
CA ALA A 61 -5.53 -13.39 1.21
C ALA A 61 -6.20 -12.13 1.78
N VAL A 62 -6.84 -11.35 0.92
CA VAL A 62 -7.42 -10.05 1.28
C VAL A 62 -8.94 -10.09 1.10
N TYR A 63 -9.66 -9.74 2.14
CA TYR A 63 -11.13 -9.73 2.17
C TYR A 63 -11.65 -8.35 2.54
N LYS A 64 -12.73 -7.93 1.88
CA LYS A 64 -13.55 -6.83 2.35
C LYS A 64 -14.54 -7.35 3.38
N ILE A 65 -14.60 -6.69 4.53
CA ILE A 65 -15.62 -6.91 5.54
C ILE A 65 -16.62 -5.78 5.46
N THR A 66 -17.91 -6.12 5.45
CA THR A 66 -19.00 -5.18 5.69
C THR A 66 -19.63 -5.53 7.03
N ALA A 67 -19.33 -4.75 8.05
CA ALA A 67 -19.90 -4.88 9.38
C ALA A 67 -21.21 -4.07 9.47
N LEU A 68 -22.28 -4.69 9.92
CA LEU A 68 -23.55 -4.05 10.22
C LEU A 68 -23.64 -3.80 11.72
N LEU A 69 -23.71 -2.54 12.11
CA LEU A 69 -23.85 -2.13 13.50
C LEU A 69 -25.32 -2.25 13.96
N GLN A 70 -25.55 -2.35 15.28
CA GLN A 70 -26.89 -2.30 15.83
C GLN A 70 -27.63 -0.99 15.51
N THR A 71 -26.89 0.08 15.22
CA THR A 71 -27.42 1.37 14.72
C THR A 71 -27.88 1.34 13.27
N GLN A 72 -27.84 0.19 12.60
CA GLN A 72 -28.11 -0.01 11.16
C GLN A 72 -27.05 0.64 10.23
N GLN A 73 -26.00 1.22 10.77
CA GLN A 73 -24.88 1.74 9.99
C GLN A 73 -24.01 0.59 9.47
N ARG A 74 -23.52 0.73 8.23
CA ARG A 74 -22.55 -0.18 7.63
C ARG A 74 -21.17 0.42 7.71
N GLN A 75 -20.21 -0.38 8.14
CA GLN A 75 -18.80 -0.03 8.19
C GLN A 75 -18.01 -1.04 7.34
N HIS A 76 -17.05 -0.53 6.58
CA HIS A 76 -16.22 -1.33 5.72
C HIS A 76 -14.79 -1.41 6.25
N LEU A 77 -14.26 -2.63 6.27
CA LEU A 77 -12.91 -2.96 6.72
C LEU A 77 -12.24 -3.86 5.70
N VAL A 78 -10.95 -4.01 5.81
CA VAL A 78 -10.15 -5.02 5.10
C VAL A 78 -9.59 -6.00 6.13
N CYS A 79 -9.70 -7.29 5.86
CA CYS A 79 -9.02 -8.33 6.59
C CYS A 79 -7.95 -8.95 5.68
N LYS A 80 -6.72 -9.01 6.16
CA LYS A 80 -5.59 -9.65 5.51
C LYS A 80 -5.19 -10.88 6.31
N ILE A 81 -5.17 -12.04 5.66
CA ILE A 81 -4.83 -13.34 6.28
C ILE A 81 -3.57 -13.85 5.60
N PRO A 82 -2.43 -13.95 6.31
CA PRO A 82 -1.19 -14.46 5.75
C PRO A 82 -1.32 -15.92 5.29
N HIS A 83 -0.72 -16.24 4.14
CA HIS A 83 -0.62 -17.63 3.68
C HIS A 83 0.44 -18.38 4.48
N GLN A 84 0.06 -19.42 5.18
CA GLN A 84 0.96 -20.26 6.00
C GLN A 84 2.22 -20.75 5.28
N ARG A 85 2.18 -20.92 3.96
CA ARG A 85 3.30 -21.50 3.19
C ARG A 85 4.31 -20.48 2.66
N ARG A 86 4.09 -19.18 2.76
CA ARG A 86 4.94 -18.14 2.11
C ARG A 86 5.68 -17.19 3.03
N ILE A 87 5.43 -17.22 4.32
CA ILE A 87 6.17 -16.39 5.28
C ILE A 87 7.57 -16.98 5.57
N VAL A 88 7.79 -18.26 5.21
CA VAL A 88 9.09 -18.93 5.35
C VAL A 88 9.93 -18.70 4.09
N TYR A 89 10.47 -17.53 3.88
CA TYR A 89 11.51 -17.29 2.87
C TYR A 89 12.94 -17.32 3.42
N THR A 90 13.15 -18.00 4.53
CA THR A 90 14.50 -18.41 4.93
C THR A 90 14.50 -19.92 5.16
N ALA A 91 15.24 -20.63 4.35
CA ALA A 91 15.26 -22.09 4.21
C ALA A 91 15.79 -22.87 5.45
N THR A 92 15.75 -22.31 6.66
CA THR A 92 16.41 -22.90 7.84
C THR A 92 15.64 -22.74 9.16
N THR A 93 14.40 -22.25 9.15
CA THR A 93 13.67 -21.98 10.41
C THR A 93 12.64 -23.06 10.68
N ASP A 94 12.61 -23.55 11.95
CA ASP A 94 11.55 -24.43 12.40
C ASP A 94 10.18 -23.69 12.45
N HIS A 95 9.10 -24.43 12.65
CA HIS A 95 7.74 -23.90 12.63
C HIS A 95 7.53 -22.79 13.67
N GLN A 96 8.13 -22.88 14.84
CA GLN A 96 8.00 -21.91 15.92
C GLN A 96 8.62 -20.55 15.53
N THR A 97 9.81 -20.59 14.93
CA THR A 97 10.49 -19.36 14.47
C THR A 97 9.73 -18.67 13.35
N ALA A 98 9.07 -19.45 12.46
CA ALA A 98 8.23 -18.89 11.40
C ALA A 98 6.96 -18.22 11.96
N GLU A 99 6.33 -18.79 12.99
CA GLU A 99 5.20 -18.23 13.69
C GLU A 99 5.56 -16.92 14.40
N ASP A 100 6.63 -16.94 15.18
CA ASP A 100 7.15 -15.77 15.90
C ASP A 100 7.49 -14.63 14.93
N THR A 101 8.06 -14.97 13.76
CA THR A 101 8.37 -13.99 12.71
C THR A 101 7.11 -13.36 12.14
N THR A 102 6.06 -14.16 11.88
CA THR A 102 4.77 -13.65 11.37
C THR A 102 4.10 -12.74 12.38
N HIS A 103 4.04 -13.16 13.63
CA HIS A 103 3.49 -12.39 14.73
C HIS A 103 4.19 -11.01 14.83
N GLN A 104 5.51 -11.02 14.92
CA GLN A 104 6.31 -9.80 14.98
C GLN A 104 6.15 -8.90 13.76
N LEU A 105 6.03 -9.48 12.55
CA LEU A 105 5.79 -8.71 11.33
C LEU A 105 4.47 -7.96 11.41
N LEU A 106 3.38 -8.64 11.77
CA LEU A 106 2.06 -8.02 11.85
C LEU A 106 2.00 -6.94 12.93
N ASP A 107 2.61 -7.16 14.09
CA ASP A 107 2.69 -6.16 15.15
C ASP A 107 3.48 -4.92 14.72
N ARG A 108 4.58 -5.11 13.98
CA ARG A 108 5.35 -3.99 13.40
C ARG A 108 4.52 -3.21 12.37
N LEU A 109 3.73 -3.91 11.55
CA LEU A 109 2.84 -3.25 10.58
C LEU A 109 1.76 -2.42 11.29
N VAL A 110 1.17 -2.94 12.37
CA VAL A 110 0.21 -2.19 13.20
C VAL A 110 0.86 -0.95 13.80
N ALA A 111 2.02 -1.08 14.42
CA ALA A 111 2.75 0.05 15.01
C ALA A 111 3.14 1.10 13.95
N LEU A 112 3.53 0.67 12.76
CA LEU A 112 3.84 1.55 11.64
C LEU A 112 2.59 2.29 11.15
N ALA A 113 1.47 1.59 10.96
CA ALA A 113 0.20 2.19 10.54
C ALA A 113 -0.28 3.26 11.55
N ASP A 114 -0.17 2.99 12.85
CA ASP A 114 -0.49 3.96 13.90
C ASP A 114 0.40 5.20 13.82
N ARG A 115 1.71 5.02 13.62
CA ARG A 115 2.65 6.14 13.46
C ARG A 115 2.35 6.96 12.20
N LEU A 116 2.05 6.31 11.07
CA LEU A 116 1.70 6.99 9.83
C LEU A 116 0.37 7.73 9.95
N THR A 117 -0.63 7.15 10.62
CA THR A 117 -1.91 7.80 10.89
C THR A 117 -1.74 9.09 11.68
N GLN A 118 -0.82 9.13 12.65
CA GLN A 118 -0.54 10.31 13.45
C GLN A 118 0.23 11.39 12.66
N ARG A 119 1.21 11.01 11.84
CA ARG A 119 2.09 11.94 11.12
C ARG A 119 1.55 12.40 9.78
N ALA A 120 0.85 11.53 9.08
CA ALA A 120 0.29 11.80 7.75
C ALA A 120 -1.06 11.09 7.57
N PRO A 121 -2.14 11.62 8.15
CA PRO A 121 -3.48 11.04 8.01
C PRO A 121 -3.84 10.82 6.54
N GLY A 122 -4.36 9.64 6.21
CA GLY A 122 -4.77 9.26 4.86
C GLY A 122 -3.67 8.75 3.95
N LEU A 123 -2.38 8.82 4.35
CA LEU A 123 -1.28 8.24 3.57
C LEU A 123 -1.29 6.71 3.61
N PHE A 124 -1.77 6.13 4.71
CA PHE A 124 -1.92 4.70 4.92
C PHE A 124 -3.24 4.40 5.63
N PRO A 125 -3.86 3.21 5.44
CA PRO A 125 -5.07 2.83 6.15
C PRO A 125 -4.85 2.81 7.67
N ARG A 126 -5.84 3.24 8.42
CA ARG A 126 -5.82 3.09 9.88
C ARG A 126 -5.86 1.62 10.24
N SER A 127 -5.06 1.23 11.22
CA SER A 127 -5.01 -0.16 11.68
C SER A 127 -6.16 -0.44 12.67
N GLY A 128 -6.88 -1.51 12.40
CA GLY A 128 -7.81 -2.11 13.37
C GLY A 128 -7.10 -3.03 14.36
N GLY A 129 -5.88 -3.46 14.07
CA GLY A 129 -5.07 -4.35 14.90
C GLY A 129 -4.72 -5.67 14.21
N ALA A 130 -3.81 -6.41 14.83
CA ALA A 130 -3.46 -7.79 14.48
C ALA A 130 -3.94 -8.73 15.59
N TRP A 131 -4.32 -9.95 15.22
CA TRP A 131 -4.76 -10.98 16.14
C TRP A 131 -4.09 -12.30 15.81
N HIS A 132 -3.77 -13.03 16.86
CA HIS A 132 -3.05 -14.30 16.81
C HIS A 132 -3.76 -15.31 17.71
N TRP A 133 -3.91 -16.55 17.24
CA TRP A 133 -4.47 -17.66 17.99
C TRP A 133 -4.01 -18.99 17.43
N HIS A 134 -4.26 -20.07 18.17
CA HIS A 134 -4.09 -21.42 17.65
C HIS A 134 -5.47 -22.06 17.46
N ASP A 135 -5.63 -22.77 16.35
CA ASP A 135 -6.81 -23.61 16.14
C ASP A 135 -6.75 -24.84 17.08
N ALA A 136 -7.83 -25.59 17.13
CA ALA A 136 -7.94 -26.78 17.99
C ALA A 136 -6.88 -27.86 17.67
N ASP A 137 -6.34 -27.89 16.45
CA ASP A 137 -5.25 -28.76 16.01
C ASP A 137 -3.84 -28.20 16.31
N GLY A 138 -3.76 -27.04 16.97
CA GLY A 138 -2.51 -26.35 17.27
C GLY A 138 -1.96 -25.50 16.11
N THR A 139 -2.69 -25.37 15.00
CA THR A 139 -2.25 -24.57 13.86
C THR A 139 -2.30 -23.07 14.21
N PRO A 140 -1.16 -22.33 14.10
CA PRO A 140 -1.15 -20.90 14.35
C PRO A 140 -1.94 -20.15 13.28
N ARG A 141 -2.71 -19.18 13.70
CA ARG A 141 -3.52 -18.31 12.85
C ARG A 141 -3.22 -16.86 13.15
N HIS A 142 -3.19 -16.09 12.09
CA HIS A 142 -2.93 -14.67 12.15
C HIS A 142 -3.89 -13.93 11.24
N LEU A 143 -4.29 -12.73 11.65
CA LEU A 143 -5.01 -11.81 10.79
C LEU A 143 -4.66 -10.36 11.14
N LEU A 144 -4.75 -9.50 10.14
CA LEU A 144 -4.63 -8.06 10.25
C LEU A 144 -5.94 -7.42 9.77
N VAL A 145 -6.48 -6.49 10.53
CA VAL A 145 -7.66 -5.70 10.12
C VAL A 145 -7.23 -4.25 9.92
N GLU A 146 -7.69 -3.69 8.81
CA GLU A 146 -7.40 -2.30 8.42
C GLU A 146 -8.67 -1.60 7.95
N GLU A 147 -8.60 -0.28 7.89
CA GLU A 147 -9.62 0.55 7.26
C GLU A 147 -9.78 0.18 5.78
N PHE A 148 -11.01 0.07 5.31
CA PHE A 148 -11.28 -0.06 3.89
C PHE A 148 -11.17 1.31 3.22
N ILE A 149 -10.22 1.44 2.29
CA ILE A 149 -10.07 2.65 1.48
C ILE A 149 -10.88 2.48 0.18
N PRO A 150 -11.95 3.27 -0.02
CA PRO A 150 -12.65 3.27 -1.29
C PRO A 150 -11.76 3.90 -2.37
N GLY A 151 -11.72 3.31 -3.56
CA GLY A 151 -10.90 3.82 -4.66
C GLY A 151 -10.46 2.72 -5.62
N LEU A 152 -9.75 3.11 -6.65
CA LEU A 152 -9.12 2.20 -7.60
C LEU A 152 -7.60 2.32 -7.46
N SER A 153 -6.89 1.21 -7.64
CA SER A 153 -5.44 1.28 -7.73
C SER A 153 -5.01 2.07 -8.97
N VAL A 154 -3.84 2.68 -8.91
CA VAL A 154 -3.25 3.39 -10.04
C VAL A 154 -3.26 2.51 -11.30
N GLU A 155 -2.94 1.23 -11.17
CA GLU A 155 -2.95 0.30 -12.30
C GLU A 155 -4.35 0.06 -12.86
N ARG A 156 -5.37 -0.08 -12.01
CA ARG A 156 -6.76 -0.20 -12.47
C ARG A 156 -7.27 1.08 -13.13
N LEU A 157 -6.84 2.24 -12.66
CA LEU A 157 -7.18 3.52 -13.29
C LEU A 157 -6.54 3.62 -14.67
N LYS A 158 -5.27 3.27 -14.83
CA LYS A 158 -4.58 3.24 -16.13
C LYS A 158 -5.30 2.31 -17.10
N HIS A 159 -5.65 1.11 -16.65
CA HIS A 159 -6.41 0.17 -17.47
C HIS A 159 -7.81 0.69 -17.86
N HIS A 160 -8.49 1.37 -16.93
CA HIS A 160 -9.76 2.01 -17.22
C HIS A 160 -9.63 3.10 -18.30
N TYR A 161 -8.61 3.96 -18.21
CA TYR A 161 -8.33 4.98 -19.24
C TYR A 161 -7.93 4.36 -20.57
N GLU A 162 -7.19 3.27 -20.57
CA GLU A 162 -6.84 2.50 -21.77
C GLU A 162 -8.10 1.95 -22.47
N GLN A 163 -9.01 1.36 -21.71
CA GLN A 163 -10.29 0.88 -22.25
C GLN A 163 -11.11 2.02 -22.88
N GLN A 164 -11.18 3.18 -22.23
CA GLN A 164 -11.88 4.36 -22.77
C GLN A 164 -11.21 4.88 -24.05
N TRP A 165 -9.88 4.87 -24.10
CA TRP A 165 -9.13 5.24 -25.31
C TRP A 165 -9.39 4.25 -26.46
N MET A 166 -9.31 2.95 -26.20
CA MET A 166 -9.61 1.91 -27.19
C MET A 166 -11.06 1.99 -27.69
N ALA A 167 -11.99 2.41 -26.84
CA ALA A 167 -13.38 2.64 -27.21
C ALA A 167 -13.64 4.00 -27.89
N ASN A 168 -12.60 4.77 -28.23
CA ASN A 168 -12.67 6.13 -28.78
C ASN A 168 -13.44 7.14 -27.89
N GLN A 169 -13.51 6.90 -26.59
CA GLN A 169 -14.12 7.81 -25.62
C GLN A 169 -13.13 8.84 -25.08
N LEU A 170 -11.83 8.57 -25.20
CA LEU A 170 -10.72 9.48 -24.88
C LEU A 170 -9.82 9.65 -26.10
N SER A 171 -9.29 10.87 -26.29
CA SER A 171 -8.19 11.08 -27.23
C SER A 171 -6.89 10.47 -26.68
N ALA A 172 -5.91 10.19 -27.57
CA ALA A 172 -4.60 9.68 -27.17
C ALA A 172 -3.85 10.65 -26.21
N ASP A 173 -4.07 11.95 -26.37
CA ASP A 173 -3.46 12.96 -25.53
C ASP A 173 -4.09 12.98 -24.12
N LEU A 174 -5.41 12.89 -24.03
CA LEU A 174 -6.09 12.79 -22.74
C LEU A 174 -5.76 11.49 -22.02
N TYR A 175 -5.68 10.37 -22.74
CA TYR A 175 -5.23 9.10 -22.18
C TYR A 175 -3.84 9.23 -21.55
N ARG A 176 -2.85 9.76 -22.31
CA ARG A 176 -1.51 10.00 -21.78
C ARG A 176 -1.50 10.91 -20.57
N GLN A 177 -2.24 12.02 -20.65
CA GLN A 177 -2.36 12.99 -19.56
C GLN A 177 -2.92 12.37 -18.28
N HIS A 178 -3.97 11.56 -18.38
CA HIS A 178 -4.55 10.86 -17.22
C HIS A 178 -3.59 9.82 -16.62
N CYS A 179 -2.91 9.03 -17.46
CA CYS A 179 -1.92 8.06 -16.98
C CYS A 179 -0.74 8.75 -16.27
N THR A 180 -0.19 9.80 -16.88
CA THR A 180 0.87 10.63 -16.27
C THR A 180 0.45 11.21 -14.94
N ALA A 181 -0.77 11.73 -14.83
CA ALA A 181 -1.27 12.33 -13.59
C ALA A 181 -1.37 11.31 -12.44
N VAL A 182 -1.88 10.11 -12.70
CA VAL A 182 -2.00 9.08 -11.64
C VAL A 182 -0.65 8.47 -11.26
N GLU A 183 0.28 8.32 -12.20
CA GLU A 183 1.65 7.86 -11.93
C GLU A 183 2.44 8.90 -11.13
N ARG A 184 2.34 10.18 -11.50
CA ARG A 184 2.93 11.28 -10.74
C ARG A 184 2.40 11.33 -9.31
N LEU A 185 1.09 11.14 -9.12
CA LEU A 185 0.48 11.07 -7.80
C LEU A 185 1.02 9.88 -6.99
N ALA A 186 1.23 8.70 -7.61
CA ALA A 186 1.81 7.55 -6.95
C ALA A 186 3.27 7.82 -6.52
N VAL A 187 4.08 8.39 -7.39
CA VAL A 187 5.46 8.80 -7.06
C VAL A 187 5.46 9.77 -5.89
N ALA A 188 4.64 10.82 -5.94
CA ALA A 188 4.53 11.79 -4.85
C ALA A 188 4.13 11.12 -3.52
N THR A 189 3.23 10.13 -3.58
CA THR A 189 2.77 9.40 -2.40
C THR A 189 3.90 8.56 -1.78
N PHE A 190 4.71 7.87 -2.58
CA PHE A 190 5.86 7.11 -2.10
C PHE A 190 6.97 8.02 -1.54
N VAL A 191 7.26 9.13 -2.20
CA VAL A 191 8.24 10.10 -1.69
C VAL A 191 7.77 10.72 -0.37
N ARG A 192 6.47 11.02 -0.24
CA ARG A 192 5.87 11.49 1.01
C ARG A 192 5.97 10.43 2.12
N LEU A 193 5.78 9.15 1.81
CA LEU A 193 6.00 8.07 2.77
C LEU A 193 7.43 8.08 3.30
N TRP A 194 8.42 8.17 2.41
CA TRP A 194 9.83 8.25 2.80
C TRP A 194 10.12 9.47 3.68
N ASP A 195 9.59 10.64 3.33
CA ASP A 195 9.77 11.88 4.10
C ASP A 195 9.15 11.76 5.52
N VAL A 196 7.92 11.23 5.62
CA VAL A 196 7.23 10.99 6.89
C VAL A 196 7.91 9.94 7.76
N LEU A 197 8.65 9.02 7.15
CA LEU A 197 9.47 8.01 7.82
C LEU A 197 10.90 8.52 8.12
N ASP A 198 11.02 9.83 8.37
CA ASP A 198 12.26 10.50 8.77
C ASP A 198 13.39 10.40 7.72
N ARG A 199 13.03 10.19 6.44
CA ARG A 199 13.95 10.02 5.30
C ARG A 199 14.93 8.86 5.47
N ARG A 200 14.49 7.84 6.19
CA ARG A 200 15.34 6.74 6.59
C ARG A 200 14.80 5.38 6.16
N PHE A 201 13.48 5.23 6.10
CA PHE A 201 12.84 3.96 5.78
C PHE A 201 12.10 4.04 4.47
N PHE A 202 12.14 2.98 3.68
CA PHE A 202 11.41 2.90 2.43
C PHE A 202 10.92 1.48 2.14
N THR A 203 9.80 1.36 1.41
CA THR A 203 9.30 0.06 0.97
C THR A 203 9.89 -0.32 -0.39
N PRO A 204 10.38 -1.56 -0.59
CA PRO A 204 10.80 -2.02 -1.89
C PRO A 204 9.62 -2.31 -2.83
N ASP A 205 8.40 -2.47 -2.30
CA ASP A 205 7.20 -2.76 -3.07
C ASP A 205 6.48 -1.48 -3.51
N LEU A 206 6.97 -0.91 -4.61
CA LEU A 206 6.46 0.32 -5.23
C LEU A 206 5.39 0.05 -6.31
N SER A 207 4.72 -1.09 -6.23
CA SER A 207 3.73 -1.48 -7.22
C SER A 207 2.58 -0.48 -7.32
N SER A 208 2.21 -0.12 -8.54
CA SER A 208 1.02 0.70 -8.86
C SER A 208 -0.28 0.09 -8.34
N TRP A 209 -0.29 -1.21 -8.03
CA TRP A 209 -1.41 -1.89 -7.38
C TRP A 209 -1.56 -1.50 -5.91
N ASN A 210 -0.48 -1.09 -5.25
CA ASN A 210 -0.44 -0.77 -3.83
C ASN A 210 -0.79 0.69 -3.51
N VAL A 211 -1.08 1.50 -4.53
CA VAL A 211 -1.54 2.89 -4.36
C VAL A 211 -2.98 3.02 -4.83
N LEU A 212 -3.90 3.22 -3.89
CA LEU A 212 -5.30 3.52 -4.19
C LEU A 212 -5.50 5.01 -4.34
N VAL A 213 -6.23 5.40 -5.39
CA VAL A 213 -6.62 6.78 -5.64
C VAL A 213 -8.13 6.90 -5.44
N ARG A 214 -8.54 7.85 -4.61
CA ARG A 214 -9.94 8.22 -4.39
C ARG A 214 -10.16 9.70 -4.73
N GLN A 215 -11.34 10.02 -5.15
CA GLN A 215 -11.75 11.43 -5.18
C GLN A 215 -11.92 11.92 -3.74
N SER A 216 -11.49 13.14 -3.46
CA SER A 216 -11.70 13.73 -2.14
C SER A 216 -13.20 13.98 -1.94
N ASP A 217 -13.66 13.77 -0.71
CA ASP A 217 -15.06 14.05 -0.32
C ASP A 217 -15.37 15.56 -0.22
N GLU A 218 -14.38 16.42 -0.45
CA GLU A 218 -14.48 17.89 -0.31
C GLU A 218 -15.26 18.58 -1.45
N GLY A 219 -15.80 17.82 -2.41
CA GLY A 219 -16.66 18.29 -3.49
C GLY A 219 -16.02 18.28 -4.89
N PRO A 220 -16.78 18.67 -5.92
CA PRO A 220 -16.28 18.68 -7.30
C PRO A 220 -15.09 19.65 -7.45
N GLY A 221 -13.97 19.12 -7.93
CA GLY A 221 -12.72 19.88 -8.14
C GLY A 221 -11.68 19.73 -7.05
N SER A 222 -11.96 19.00 -5.96
CA SER A 222 -10.95 18.64 -4.98
C SER A 222 -9.91 17.68 -5.57
N GLN A 223 -8.68 17.83 -5.13
CA GLN A 223 -7.56 16.99 -5.60
C GLN A 223 -7.75 15.53 -5.19
N PRO A 224 -7.44 14.57 -6.07
CA PRO A 224 -7.49 13.17 -5.71
C PRO A 224 -6.49 12.87 -4.58
N VAL A 225 -6.90 12.00 -3.66
CA VAL A 225 -6.08 11.56 -2.54
C VAL A 225 -5.57 10.14 -2.83
N ALA A 226 -4.27 9.95 -2.67
CA ALA A 226 -3.67 8.64 -2.81
C ALA A 226 -3.27 8.05 -1.45
N THR A 227 -3.51 6.75 -1.29
CA THR A 227 -3.26 5.99 -0.07
C THR A 227 -2.48 4.71 -0.43
N ILE A 228 -1.38 4.45 0.24
CA ILE A 228 -0.62 3.20 0.10
C ILE A 228 -1.31 2.14 0.95
N ILE A 229 -1.61 0.96 0.38
CA ILE A 229 -2.38 -0.09 1.07
C ILE A 229 -1.54 -1.31 1.46
N ASP A 230 -0.28 -1.35 1.08
CA ASP A 230 0.61 -2.46 1.39
C ASP A 230 2.03 -1.96 1.67
N LEU A 231 2.57 -2.34 2.84
CA LEU A 231 3.90 -1.96 3.28
C LEU A 231 4.65 -3.22 3.73
N HIS A 232 5.19 -3.96 2.77
CA HIS A 232 6.06 -5.10 3.07
C HIS A 232 7.53 -4.71 3.03
N GLY A 233 8.30 -5.23 3.99
CA GLY A 233 9.74 -5.23 3.92
C GLY A 233 10.38 -3.84 3.93
N LEU A 234 10.04 -2.98 4.91
CA LEU A 234 10.72 -1.69 5.05
C LEU A 234 12.22 -1.88 5.15
N GLU A 235 12.94 -1.25 4.24
CA GLU A 235 14.39 -1.17 4.25
C GLU A 235 14.83 0.04 5.08
N ASP A 236 15.91 -0.11 5.84
CA ASP A 236 16.49 0.88 6.74
C ASP A 236 17.65 1.62 6.06
N ASP A 237 17.96 2.82 6.56
CA ASP A 237 19.05 3.70 6.10
C ASP A 237 19.01 4.04 4.58
N VAL A 238 17.80 4.27 4.08
CA VAL A 238 17.55 4.50 2.65
C VAL A 238 17.57 5.98 2.32
N GLY A 239 18.60 6.43 1.59
CA GLY A 239 18.71 7.80 1.06
C GLY A 239 17.81 8.04 -0.16
N LEU A 240 17.66 9.32 -0.56
CA LEU A 240 16.85 9.70 -1.71
C LEU A 240 17.32 9.06 -3.02
N THR A 241 18.63 8.90 -3.20
CA THR A 241 19.19 8.23 -4.39
C THR A 241 18.55 6.86 -4.61
N TYR A 242 18.46 6.05 -3.53
CA TYR A 242 17.82 4.74 -3.60
C TYR A 242 16.34 4.85 -3.94
N VAL A 243 15.60 5.75 -3.27
CA VAL A 243 14.16 5.96 -3.51
C VAL A 243 13.91 6.32 -4.97
N VAL A 244 14.66 7.28 -5.50
CA VAL A 244 14.53 7.74 -6.90
C VAL A 244 14.88 6.64 -7.90
N GLN A 245 15.93 5.86 -7.64
CA GLN A 245 16.31 4.73 -8.48
C GLN A 245 15.24 3.63 -8.51
N ARG A 246 14.67 3.31 -7.35
CA ARG A 246 13.59 2.32 -7.25
C ARG A 246 12.33 2.80 -7.96
N LEU A 247 11.94 4.06 -7.79
CA LEU A 247 10.80 4.66 -8.49
C LEU A 247 11.03 4.66 -10.01
N ALA A 248 12.21 5.08 -10.45
CA ALA A 248 12.58 5.06 -11.87
C ALA A 248 12.59 3.64 -12.46
N ALA A 249 13.01 2.63 -11.68
CA ALA A 249 12.96 1.23 -12.11
C ALA A 249 11.54 0.71 -12.31
N VAL A 250 10.57 1.18 -11.49
CA VAL A 250 9.17 0.76 -11.56
C VAL A 250 8.39 1.53 -12.62
N TYR A 251 8.52 2.85 -12.66
CA TYR A 251 7.72 3.71 -13.56
C TYR A 251 8.40 3.93 -14.93
N GLY A 252 9.68 3.67 -15.04
CA GLY A 252 10.46 3.74 -16.26
C GLY A 252 11.56 4.81 -16.25
N MET A 253 12.62 4.53 -17.01
CA MET A 253 13.79 5.41 -17.19
C MET A 253 13.72 6.23 -18.50
N ARG A 254 12.57 6.23 -19.17
CA ARG A 254 12.35 7.05 -20.36
C ARG A 254 12.31 8.52 -19.96
N GLN A 255 12.84 9.38 -20.82
CA GLN A 255 12.95 10.80 -20.53
C GLN A 255 11.61 11.46 -20.24
N ASP A 256 10.57 11.13 -21.01
CA ASP A 256 9.21 11.63 -20.79
C ASP A 256 8.65 11.24 -19.40
N ILE A 257 8.91 10.01 -18.93
CA ILE A 257 8.52 9.58 -17.59
C ILE A 257 9.32 10.31 -16.50
N LEU A 258 10.60 10.53 -16.71
CA LEU A 258 11.44 11.26 -15.75
C LEU A 258 10.99 12.72 -15.64
N GLU A 259 10.70 13.38 -16.77
CA GLU A 259 10.29 14.78 -16.85
C GLU A 259 8.85 15.01 -16.37
N ASP A 260 7.91 14.13 -16.73
CA ASP A 260 6.49 14.35 -16.51
C ASP A 260 5.96 13.66 -15.23
N VAL A 261 6.64 12.64 -14.73
CA VAL A 261 6.19 11.81 -13.59
C VAL A 261 7.15 11.90 -12.41
N LEU A 262 8.42 11.48 -12.59
CA LEU A 262 9.33 11.30 -11.46
C LEU A 262 9.73 12.61 -10.80
N VAL A 263 10.32 13.53 -11.54
CA VAL A 263 10.77 14.83 -10.98
C VAL A 263 9.58 15.65 -10.46
N PRO A 264 8.49 15.81 -11.23
CA PRO A 264 7.32 16.47 -10.71
C PRO A 264 6.71 15.81 -9.46
N GLY A 265 6.68 14.46 -9.41
CA GLY A 265 6.19 13.72 -8.26
C GLY A 265 7.02 13.97 -6.99
N VAL A 266 8.36 14.03 -7.11
CA VAL A 266 9.24 14.44 -6.01
C VAL A 266 8.94 15.87 -5.55
N CYS A 267 8.75 16.79 -6.51
CA CYS A 267 8.41 18.19 -6.23
C CYS A 267 7.01 18.35 -5.59
N ASP A 268 6.04 17.56 -5.99
CA ASP A 268 4.70 17.55 -5.39
C ASP A 268 4.72 17.06 -3.94
N ALA A 269 5.58 16.09 -3.63
CA ALA A 269 5.71 15.55 -2.28
C ALA A 269 6.40 16.51 -1.31
N LEU A 270 7.47 17.17 -1.75
CA LEU A 270 8.39 17.91 -0.90
C LEU A 270 8.30 19.44 -1.08
N GLY A 271 7.55 19.90 -2.08
CA GLY A 271 7.59 21.28 -2.58
C GLY A 271 8.68 21.46 -3.64
N VAL A 272 8.41 22.33 -4.63
CA VAL A 272 9.27 22.49 -5.82
C VAL A 272 10.72 22.82 -5.44
N ALA A 273 10.94 23.84 -4.63
CA ALA A 273 12.29 24.26 -4.26
C ALA A 273 13.04 23.19 -3.46
N ALA A 274 12.38 22.56 -2.48
CA ALA A 274 12.98 21.50 -1.66
C ALA A 274 13.24 20.24 -2.47
N GLY A 275 12.32 19.83 -3.35
CA GLY A 275 12.49 18.67 -4.23
C GLY A 275 13.67 18.83 -5.19
N ILE A 276 13.77 19.99 -5.86
CA ILE A 276 14.90 20.29 -6.75
C ILE A 276 16.22 20.33 -5.96
N ALA A 277 16.26 21.02 -4.82
CA ALA A 277 17.46 21.11 -4.01
C ALA A 277 17.95 19.73 -3.56
N LEU A 278 17.02 18.86 -3.18
CA LEU A 278 17.34 17.53 -2.72
C LEU A 278 17.82 16.63 -3.88
N LEU A 279 17.16 16.66 -5.05
CA LEU A 279 17.61 15.93 -6.24
C LEU A 279 19.01 16.37 -6.68
N ARG A 280 19.31 17.66 -6.61
CA ARG A 280 20.66 18.20 -6.90
C ARG A 280 21.72 17.75 -5.89
N ALA A 281 21.36 17.71 -4.61
CA ALA A 281 22.28 17.24 -3.57
C ALA A 281 22.66 15.76 -3.76
N GLU A 282 21.75 14.96 -4.33
CA GLU A 282 21.98 13.54 -4.62
C GLU A 282 22.70 13.29 -5.97
N LEU A 283 22.87 14.31 -6.80
CA LEU A 283 23.50 14.16 -8.12
C LEU A 283 24.86 13.45 -8.10
N PRO A 284 25.81 13.75 -7.18
CA PRO A 284 27.08 13.04 -7.11
C PRO A 284 26.93 11.54 -6.85
N HIS A 285 25.96 11.15 -6.01
CA HIS A 285 25.67 9.75 -5.71
C HIS A 285 25.06 9.02 -6.91
N LEU A 286 24.13 9.67 -7.61
CA LEU A 286 23.54 9.15 -8.85
C LEU A 286 24.58 8.99 -9.96
N GLU A 287 25.49 9.93 -10.11
CA GLU A 287 26.61 9.86 -11.08
C GLU A 287 27.56 8.69 -10.76
N ALA A 288 27.92 8.52 -9.49
CA ALA A 288 28.78 7.42 -9.05
C ALA A 288 28.11 6.06 -9.30
N GLU A 289 26.80 5.96 -9.08
CA GLU A 289 26.04 4.73 -9.33
C GLU A 289 25.91 4.45 -10.83
N ALA A 290 25.62 5.46 -11.65
CA ALA A 290 25.56 5.34 -13.11
C ALA A 290 26.90 4.83 -13.67
N GLU A 291 28.03 5.36 -13.17
CA GLU A 291 29.37 4.90 -13.55
C GLU A 291 29.62 3.45 -13.12
N ARG A 292 29.23 3.07 -11.91
CA ARG A 292 29.37 1.69 -11.42
C ARG A 292 28.55 0.70 -12.26
N MET A 293 27.31 1.07 -12.62
CA MET A 293 26.46 0.25 -13.49
C MET A 293 27.08 0.09 -14.89
N ARG A 294 27.64 1.17 -15.44
CA ARG A 294 28.33 1.13 -16.75
C ARG A 294 29.52 0.19 -16.72
N GLN A 295 30.34 0.28 -15.66
CA GLN A 295 31.51 -0.58 -15.51
C GLN A 295 31.15 -2.06 -15.31
N ASN A 296 30.13 -2.36 -14.52
CA ASN A 296 29.78 -3.73 -14.16
C ASN A 296 28.86 -4.42 -15.19
N LEU A 297 27.97 -3.69 -15.82
CA LEU A 297 26.90 -4.24 -16.66
C LEU A 297 27.02 -3.79 -18.13
N GLY A 298 27.91 -2.84 -18.45
CA GLY A 298 28.04 -2.28 -19.78
C GLY A 298 26.84 -1.45 -20.25
N VAL A 299 25.91 -1.11 -19.31
CA VAL A 299 24.69 -0.35 -19.61
C VAL A 299 24.63 0.94 -18.79
N ASP A 300 24.09 1.98 -19.40
CA ASP A 300 23.96 3.30 -18.80
C ASP A 300 22.46 3.65 -18.63
N VAL A 301 21.79 2.93 -17.73
CA VAL A 301 20.36 3.09 -17.51
C VAL A 301 20.00 4.34 -16.71
N GLN A 302 20.97 4.95 -16.00
CA GLN A 302 20.70 6.11 -15.14
C GLN A 302 21.07 7.45 -15.78
N GLN A 303 21.79 7.44 -16.90
CA GLN A 303 22.22 8.66 -17.58
C GLN A 303 21.10 9.66 -17.90
N PRO A 304 19.89 9.23 -18.34
CA PRO A 304 18.79 10.16 -18.58
C PRO A 304 18.39 10.93 -17.32
N LEU A 305 18.33 10.25 -16.16
CA LEU A 305 18.00 10.87 -14.88
C LEU A 305 19.08 11.86 -14.43
N VAL A 306 20.37 11.47 -14.55
CA VAL A 306 21.51 12.34 -14.24
C VAL A 306 21.49 13.59 -15.12
N GLN A 307 21.27 13.44 -16.42
CA GLN A 307 21.17 14.57 -17.35
C GLN A 307 20.01 15.50 -17.00
N LEU A 308 18.84 14.94 -16.73
CA LEU A 308 17.67 15.74 -16.36
C LEU A 308 17.95 16.55 -15.09
N ILE A 309 18.46 15.93 -14.01
CA ILE A 309 18.73 16.65 -12.75
C ILE A 309 19.76 17.78 -12.95
N ARG A 310 20.75 17.61 -13.82
CA ARG A 310 21.70 18.69 -14.18
C ARG A 310 21.02 19.89 -14.82
N THR A 311 19.92 19.69 -15.54
CA THR A 311 19.18 20.76 -16.22
C THR A 311 18.17 21.47 -15.33
N LEU A 312 17.84 20.89 -14.16
CA LEU A 312 16.93 21.54 -13.21
C LEU A 312 17.58 22.84 -12.68
N ALA A 313 17.23 23.94 -13.22
CA ALA A 313 17.83 25.25 -12.89
C ALA A 313 17.20 25.90 -11.66
#